data_b2f0e736d9cb0c81a028823c976e3be8
#
_entry.id   b2f0e736d9cb0c81a028823c976e3be8
#
_cell.length_a   1.000
_cell.length_b   1.000
_cell.length_c   1.000
_cell.angle_alpha   90.00
_cell.angle_beta   90.00
_cell.angle_gamma   90.00
#
_symmetry.space_group_name_H-M   'P 1'
#
loop_
_entity.id
_entity.type
_entity.pdbx_description
1 polymer ?
#
loop_
_entity_poly.entity_id
_entity_poly.type
_entity_poly.pdbx_seq_one_letter_code
_entity_poly.pdbx_strand_id
1 'polypeptide(L)'
;MPYEAEWIIDNIRSHGYEAFIVGGCVRDAVLGRIPGDWDITTSAKPEQVKEIFGKTVDTGLKHGTVTIIKHGKGYEVTTYRIDGEYLDGRHPETVEFTPDLREDLKRRDFTINAMAYSHETGIVDEFEGMEDLKRRVIRCVGCARDRFTEDALRILRAVRFAAQLDFVIEDETYRAIAEIAPNLVHVSRERIQVELTKLLLSDHPEKIWMVEETGIASYVAPGFPEVFERELRENEPESGSMMQEKRNDREILKTCWKGVSSLTADKSHRWAGFLRHMKPEEAVKILRGLKLDNDTIGNVKNMLNVFQTPPGADKIEIRRALSKVTEYQFLGAMQLKKMDGDQNVPEILHLFEEIR
;
A
#
# COMPACT_ATOMS: atom_id res chain seq x y z
N MET A 1 12.30 -2.47 -20.18
CA MET A 1 12.51 -1.07 -19.77
C MET A 1 12.02 -0.17 -20.88
N PRO A 2 11.37 0.99 -20.62
CA PRO A 2 10.97 1.95 -21.64
C PRO A 2 12.21 2.57 -22.31
N TYR A 3 12.05 2.92 -23.60
CA TYR A 3 13.11 3.58 -24.37
C TYR A 3 13.62 4.88 -23.69
N GLU A 4 12.72 5.66 -23.10
CA GLU A 4 13.08 6.92 -22.45
C GLU A 4 13.97 6.70 -21.19
N ALA A 5 13.67 5.68 -20.40
CA ALA A 5 14.50 5.35 -19.24
C ALA A 5 15.88 4.86 -19.66
N GLU A 6 15.94 4.01 -20.70
CA GLU A 6 17.21 3.55 -21.31
C GLU A 6 18.00 4.74 -21.85
N TRP A 7 17.36 5.61 -22.63
CA TRP A 7 18.00 6.82 -23.18
C TRP A 7 18.57 7.72 -22.06
N ILE A 8 17.86 7.89 -20.92
CA ILE A 8 18.37 8.66 -19.79
C ILE A 8 19.62 8.00 -19.22
N ILE A 9 19.59 6.69 -18.97
CA ILE A 9 20.72 5.93 -18.44
C ILE A 9 21.95 6.06 -19.36
N ASP A 10 21.76 5.86 -20.67
CA ASP A 10 22.85 5.92 -21.65
C ASP A 10 23.48 7.32 -21.71
N ASN A 11 22.65 8.38 -21.64
CA ASN A 11 23.17 9.76 -21.61
C ASN A 11 24.00 10.02 -20.34
N ILE A 12 23.52 9.61 -19.17
CA ILE A 12 24.28 9.76 -17.93
C ILE A 12 25.63 9.00 -18.02
N ARG A 13 25.60 7.78 -18.54
CA ARG A 13 26.80 6.93 -18.69
C ARG A 13 27.79 7.48 -19.68
N SER A 14 27.32 8.07 -20.80
CA SER A 14 28.19 8.72 -21.80
C SER A 14 28.95 9.92 -21.25
N HIS A 15 28.49 10.51 -20.14
CA HIS A 15 29.19 11.57 -19.40
C HIS A 15 30.08 11.04 -18.27
N GLY A 16 30.30 9.71 -18.19
CA GLY A 16 31.24 9.09 -17.25
C GLY A 16 30.66 8.80 -15.87
N TYR A 17 29.32 8.82 -15.70
CA TYR A 17 28.65 8.47 -14.46
C TYR A 17 27.97 7.10 -14.58
N GLU A 18 27.78 6.43 -13.45
CA GLU A 18 26.92 5.25 -13.36
C GLU A 18 25.45 5.62 -13.35
N ALA A 19 24.60 4.79 -13.96
CA ALA A 19 23.15 4.92 -13.87
C ALA A 19 22.46 3.57 -14.05
N PHE A 20 21.39 3.35 -13.26
CA PHE A 20 20.59 2.12 -13.25
C PHE A 20 19.12 2.44 -13.02
N ILE A 21 18.20 1.63 -13.55
CA ILE A 21 16.87 1.56 -12.95
C ILE A 21 16.98 0.82 -11.62
N VAL A 22 16.10 1.15 -10.65
CA VAL A 22 16.25 0.67 -9.27
C VAL A 22 14.91 0.49 -8.55
N GLY A 23 14.86 -0.46 -7.63
CA GLY A 23 13.73 -0.57 -6.72
C GLY A 23 12.53 -1.31 -7.28
N GLY A 24 11.34 -0.74 -7.10
CA GLY A 24 10.08 -1.38 -7.46
C GLY A 24 9.97 -1.78 -8.92
N CYS A 25 10.50 -0.99 -9.84
CA CYS A 25 10.46 -1.31 -11.27
C CYS A 25 11.31 -2.54 -11.63
N VAL A 26 12.47 -2.73 -10.98
CA VAL A 26 13.30 -3.93 -11.18
C VAL A 26 12.56 -5.16 -10.66
N ARG A 27 12.04 -5.11 -9.43
CA ARG A 27 11.22 -6.18 -8.84
C ARG A 27 10.06 -6.57 -9.75
N ASP A 28 9.27 -5.59 -10.18
CA ASP A 28 8.05 -5.85 -10.96
C ASP A 28 8.39 -6.43 -12.33
N ALA A 29 9.46 -5.94 -12.98
CA ALA A 29 9.94 -6.50 -14.24
C ALA A 29 10.40 -7.97 -14.09
N VAL A 30 11.12 -8.29 -13.00
CA VAL A 30 11.54 -9.69 -12.69
C VAL A 30 10.32 -10.59 -12.46
N LEU A 31 9.25 -10.07 -11.83
CA LEU A 31 7.99 -10.80 -11.60
C LEU A 31 7.09 -10.86 -12.85
N GLY A 32 7.51 -10.31 -14.00
CA GLY A 32 6.70 -10.24 -15.22
C GLY A 32 5.52 -9.26 -15.12
N ARG A 33 5.56 -8.33 -14.17
CA ARG A 33 4.57 -7.25 -13.99
C ARG A 33 5.02 -6.02 -14.78
N ILE A 34 4.07 -5.20 -15.22
CA ILE A 34 4.38 -3.91 -15.86
C ILE A 34 4.58 -2.87 -14.74
N PRO A 35 5.79 -2.31 -14.59
CA PRO A 35 6.03 -1.25 -13.61
C PRO A 35 5.20 0.01 -13.90
N GLY A 36 4.64 0.62 -12.84
CA GLY A 36 3.95 1.90 -12.97
C GLY A 36 4.90 3.06 -13.18
N ASP A 37 6.00 3.07 -12.43
CA ASP A 37 7.04 4.10 -12.44
C ASP A 37 8.41 3.47 -12.70
N TRP A 38 9.34 4.27 -13.22
CA TRP A 38 10.69 3.85 -13.54
C TRP A 38 11.69 4.78 -12.86
N ASP A 39 12.10 4.40 -11.64
CA ASP A 39 13.07 5.15 -10.86
C ASP A 39 14.48 4.86 -11.35
N ILE A 40 15.28 5.91 -11.49
CA ILE A 40 16.68 5.83 -11.89
C ILE A 40 17.55 6.30 -10.73
N THR A 41 18.65 5.60 -10.49
CA THR A 41 19.67 5.99 -9.52
C THR A 41 21.00 6.17 -10.23
N THR A 42 21.85 7.12 -9.76
CA THR A 42 23.09 7.50 -10.45
C THR A 42 24.17 7.97 -9.49
N SER A 43 25.45 7.82 -9.91
CA SER A 43 26.59 8.45 -9.23
C SER A 43 26.71 9.96 -9.52
N ALA A 44 26.03 10.47 -10.56
CA ALA A 44 26.01 11.90 -10.89
C ALA A 44 25.26 12.68 -9.81
N LYS A 45 25.83 13.83 -9.38
CA LYS A 45 25.15 14.77 -8.47
C LYS A 45 24.01 15.50 -9.19
N PRO A 46 23.03 16.05 -8.44
CA PRO A 46 21.89 16.74 -9.04
C PRO A 46 22.26 17.82 -10.06
N GLU A 47 23.31 18.61 -9.78
CA GLU A 47 23.78 19.66 -10.67
C GLU A 47 24.30 19.06 -12.00
N GLN A 48 25.03 17.96 -11.94
CA GLN A 48 25.57 17.24 -13.10
C GLN A 48 24.45 16.64 -13.93
N VAL A 49 23.41 16.08 -13.30
CA VAL A 49 22.20 15.61 -13.99
C VAL A 49 21.53 16.77 -14.75
N LYS A 50 21.44 17.95 -14.11
CA LYS A 50 20.86 19.17 -14.75
C LYS A 50 21.71 19.70 -15.91
N GLU A 51 23.02 19.56 -15.84
CA GLU A 51 23.93 19.92 -16.95
C GLU A 51 23.76 18.98 -18.16
N ILE A 52 23.56 17.68 -17.92
CA ILE A 52 23.35 16.69 -18.98
C ILE A 52 22.00 16.89 -19.68
N PHE A 53 20.95 17.24 -18.91
CA PHE A 53 19.58 17.31 -19.42
C PHE A 53 19.01 18.72 -19.37
N GLY A 54 18.69 19.28 -20.54
CA GLY A 54 18.18 20.66 -20.66
C GLY A 54 16.74 20.88 -20.12
N LYS A 55 15.98 19.82 -19.80
CA LYS A 55 14.61 19.94 -19.30
C LYS A 55 14.41 19.09 -18.05
N THR A 56 14.59 19.73 -16.90
CA THR A 56 14.51 19.10 -15.57
C THR A 56 13.59 19.89 -14.66
N VAL A 57 13.07 19.21 -13.61
CA VAL A 57 12.28 19.81 -12.52
C VAL A 57 12.89 19.40 -11.20
N ASP A 58 13.07 20.37 -10.31
CA ASP A 58 13.63 20.17 -8.97
C ASP A 58 12.57 19.61 -8.02
N THR A 59 12.35 18.31 -8.05
CA THR A 59 11.32 17.64 -7.22
C THR A 59 11.80 17.27 -5.81
N GLY A 60 13.12 17.18 -5.61
CA GLY A 60 13.69 16.75 -4.31
C GLY A 60 15.18 16.99 -4.19
N LEU A 61 15.70 18.17 -4.60
CA LEU A 61 17.13 18.49 -4.59
C LEU A 61 17.82 18.22 -3.25
N LYS A 62 17.15 18.55 -2.13
CA LYS A 62 17.69 18.29 -0.78
C LYS A 62 17.95 16.79 -0.52
N HIS A 63 17.27 15.92 -1.25
CA HIS A 63 17.39 14.48 -1.15
C HIS A 63 18.09 13.86 -2.37
N GLY A 64 18.66 14.69 -3.24
CA GLY A 64 19.41 14.25 -4.41
C GLY A 64 18.54 13.86 -5.61
N THR A 65 17.24 14.19 -5.63
CA THR A 65 16.33 13.80 -6.71
C THR A 65 16.05 14.97 -7.68
N VAL A 66 16.18 14.69 -8.98
CA VAL A 66 15.81 15.56 -10.10
C VAL A 66 14.88 14.79 -11.01
N THR A 67 13.78 15.39 -11.46
CA THR A 67 12.89 14.78 -12.46
C THR A 67 13.27 15.26 -13.86
N ILE A 68 13.58 14.34 -14.74
CA ILE A 68 13.83 14.60 -16.17
C ILE A 68 12.51 14.47 -16.91
N ILE A 69 12.18 15.49 -17.72
CA ILE A 69 10.96 15.46 -18.54
C ILE A 69 11.30 15.02 -19.96
N LYS A 70 10.83 13.82 -20.34
CA LYS A 70 11.01 13.25 -21.69
C LYS A 70 9.66 12.84 -22.29
N HIS A 71 9.34 13.33 -23.48
CA HIS A 71 8.06 13.09 -24.18
C HIS A 71 6.81 13.34 -23.30
N GLY A 72 6.86 14.36 -22.44
CA GLY A 72 5.74 14.72 -21.53
C GLY A 72 5.63 13.87 -20.27
N LYS A 73 6.52 12.88 -20.07
CA LYS A 73 6.60 12.06 -18.85
C LYS A 73 7.78 12.50 -17.98
N GLY A 74 7.59 12.39 -16.65
CA GLY A 74 8.64 12.61 -15.66
C GLY A 74 9.34 11.29 -15.30
N TYR A 75 10.67 11.33 -15.23
CA TYR A 75 11.51 10.24 -14.76
C TYR A 75 12.33 10.74 -13.59
N GLU A 76 12.16 10.15 -12.42
CA GLU A 76 12.92 10.52 -11.23
C GLU A 76 14.33 9.93 -11.30
N VAL A 77 15.33 10.81 -11.19
CA VAL A 77 16.74 10.44 -11.14
C VAL A 77 17.30 10.88 -9.79
N THR A 78 17.74 9.91 -8.99
CA THR A 78 18.24 10.15 -7.63
C THR A 78 19.72 9.84 -7.57
N THR A 79 20.51 10.77 -7.06
CA THR A 79 21.94 10.56 -6.79
C THR A 79 22.11 9.53 -5.68
N TYR A 80 23.10 8.61 -5.81
CA TYR A 80 23.46 7.67 -4.75
C TYR A 80 23.76 8.41 -3.47
N ARG A 81 23.23 7.92 -2.36
CA ARG A 81 23.35 8.60 -1.08
C ARG A 81 23.41 7.64 0.09
N ILE A 82 24.05 8.13 1.14
CA ILE A 82 23.99 7.58 2.49
C ILE A 82 23.07 8.50 3.27
N ASP A 83 22.07 7.95 3.89
CA ASP A 83 21.17 8.68 4.77
C ASP A 83 21.81 8.77 6.17
N GLY A 84 21.90 9.99 6.75
CA GLY A 84 22.33 10.23 8.12
C GLY A 84 21.28 9.80 9.15
N GLU A 85 21.40 10.28 10.38
CA GLU A 85 20.46 9.96 11.45
C GLU A 85 19.04 10.48 11.13
N TYR A 86 18.04 9.71 11.54
CA TYR A 86 16.62 10.04 11.34
C TYR A 86 16.04 10.55 12.67
N LEU A 87 16.10 11.86 12.91
CA LEU A 87 15.60 12.45 14.15
C LEU A 87 14.07 12.58 14.18
N ASP A 88 13.44 12.76 13.03
CA ASP A 88 11.98 12.89 12.90
C ASP A 88 11.27 11.58 12.52
N GLY A 89 12.01 10.46 12.43
CA GLY A 89 11.49 9.15 12.04
C GLY A 89 11.01 9.10 10.58
N ARG A 90 11.51 10.01 9.70
CA ARG A 90 11.12 10.06 8.28
C ARG A 90 12.24 10.51 7.36
N HIS A 91 12.87 11.63 7.70
CA HIS A 91 13.88 12.24 6.86
C HIS A 91 15.23 12.14 7.55
N PRO A 92 16.28 11.72 6.84
CA PRO A 92 17.60 11.85 7.38
C PRO A 92 17.92 13.34 7.60
N GLU A 93 18.50 13.67 8.73
CA GLU A 93 18.92 15.04 9.05
C GLU A 93 19.93 15.56 8.02
N THR A 94 20.80 14.67 7.59
CA THR A 94 21.80 14.93 6.55
C THR A 94 21.75 13.85 5.48
N VAL A 95 22.03 14.24 4.25
CA VAL A 95 22.21 13.35 3.11
C VAL A 95 23.62 13.55 2.59
N GLU A 96 24.40 12.49 2.55
CA GLU A 96 25.74 12.49 1.97
C GLU A 96 25.71 11.75 0.63
N PHE A 97 26.14 12.41 -0.45
CA PHE A 97 26.23 11.76 -1.75
C PHE A 97 27.47 10.86 -1.82
N THR A 98 27.28 9.66 -2.32
CA THR A 98 28.33 8.65 -2.48
C THR A 98 28.45 8.23 -3.94
N PRO A 99 29.61 7.81 -4.43
CA PRO A 99 29.72 7.15 -5.72
C PRO A 99 29.38 5.65 -5.67
N ASP A 100 29.12 5.08 -4.48
CA ASP A 100 28.92 3.66 -4.27
C ASP A 100 27.43 3.27 -4.34
N LEU A 101 27.07 2.53 -5.38
CA LEU A 101 25.72 1.98 -5.58
C LEU A 101 25.28 1.09 -4.41
N ARG A 102 26.20 0.31 -3.82
CA ARG A 102 25.92 -0.60 -2.71
C ARG A 102 25.38 0.13 -1.49
N GLU A 103 25.94 1.30 -1.16
CA GLU A 103 25.46 2.14 -0.03
C GLU A 103 24.07 2.74 -0.35
N ASP A 104 23.75 3.11 -1.60
CA ASP A 104 22.40 3.54 -1.99
C ASP A 104 21.38 2.40 -1.88
N LEU A 105 21.76 1.18 -2.26
CA LEU A 105 20.88 0.02 -2.14
C LEU A 105 20.66 -0.38 -0.67
N LYS A 106 21.68 -0.26 0.18
CA LYS A 106 21.67 -0.63 1.59
C LYS A 106 20.67 0.17 2.44
N ARG A 107 20.42 1.45 2.11
CA ARG A 107 19.45 2.29 2.84
C ARG A 107 17.99 1.99 2.53
N ARG A 108 17.72 1.13 1.53
CA ARG A 108 16.36 0.77 1.11
C ARG A 108 15.66 -0.11 2.14
N ASP A 109 14.33 -0.18 2.01
CA ASP A 109 13.48 -0.88 2.99
C ASP A 109 13.63 -2.41 2.93
N PHE A 110 13.43 -3.01 1.75
CA PHE A 110 13.39 -4.46 1.59
C PHE A 110 14.35 -4.92 0.49
N THR A 111 14.89 -6.13 0.65
CA THR A 111 15.83 -6.76 -0.30
C THR A 111 15.27 -6.80 -1.71
N ILE A 112 13.99 -7.13 -1.87
CA ILE A 112 13.29 -7.16 -3.16
C ILE A 112 13.16 -5.79 -3.84
N ASN A 113 13.42 -4.70 -3.14
CA ASN A 113 13.47 -3.31 -3.65
C ASN A 113 14.89 -2.75 -3.67
N ALA A 114 15.90 -3.53 -3.23
CA ALA A 114 17.31 -3.14 -3.16
C ALA A 114 18.11 -3.77 -4.31
N MET A 115 17.52 -3.81 -5.49
CA MET A 115 18.14 -4.30 -6.74
C MET A 115 18.19 -3.16 -7.75
N ALA A 116 19.25 -3.15 -8.55
CA ALA A 116 19.44 -2.24 -9.66
C ALA A 116 19.64 -3.00 -10.98
N TYR A 117 19.36 -2.36 -12.11
CA TYR A 117 19.54 -2.99 -13.42
C TYR A 117 19.95 -1.97 -14.47
N SER A 118 20.86 -2.41 -15.36
CA SER A 118 21.10 -1.78 -16.65
C SER A 118 21.36 -2.85 -17.72
N HIS A 119 21.18 -2.51 -18.99
CA HIS A 119 21.44 -3.47 -20.07
C HIS A 119 22.89 -3.97 -20.13
N GLU A 120 23.84 -3.13 -19.73
CA GLU A 120 25.27 -3.45 -19.79
C GLU A 120 25.70 -4.41 -18.66
N THR A 121 25.22 -4.17 -17.42
CA THR A 121 25.65 -4.92 -16.24
C THR A 121 24.69 -6.05 -15.87
N GLY A 122 23.45 -6.02 -16.40
CA GLY A 122 22.39 -6.89 -15.89
C GLY A 122 21.87 -6.45 -14.52
N ILE A 123 21.36 -7.41 -13.73
CA ILE A 123 20.86 -7.17 -12.38
C ILE A 123 22.04 -7.10 -11.40
N VAL A 124 22.08 -6.01 -10.63
CA VAL A 124 22.95 -5.87 -9.46
C VAL A 124 22.13 -6.13 -8.21
N ASP A 125 22.46 -7.19 -7.48
CA ASP A 125 21.75 -7.66 -6.30
C ASP A 125 22.72 -7.96 -5.15
N GLU A 126 22.98 -6.95 -4.32
CA GLU A 126 23.94 -7.02 -3.21
C GLU A 126 23.32 -7.59 -1.91
N PHE A 127 21.98 -7.77 -1.87
CA PHE A 127 21.24 -8.10 -0.66
C PHE A 127 20.33 -9.31 -0.82
N GLU A 128 20.56 -10.15 -1.84
CA GLU A 128 19.82 -11.40 -2.10
C GLU A 128 18.33 -11.19 -2.44
N GLY A 129 17.98 -10.04 -3.04
CA GLY A 129 16.61 -9.72 -3.42
C GLY A 129 16.04 -10.69 -4.45
N MET A 130 16.85 -11.20 -5.40
CA MET A 130 16.44 -12.23 -6.37
C MET A 130 16.08 -13.56 -5.70
N GLU A 131 16.81 -13.94 -4.65
CA GLU A 131 16.51 -15.18 -3.91
C GLU A 131 15.22 -15.00 -3.09
N ASP A 132 15.03 -13.83 -2.43
CA ASP A 132 13.81 -13.52 -1.70
C ASP A 132 12.58 -13.44 -2.62
N LEU A 133 12.73 -12.94 -3.85
CA LEU A 133 11.66 -13.00 -4.87
C LEU A 133 11.28 -14.44 -5.23
N LYS A 134 12.26 -15.32 -5.44
CA LYS A 134 12.00 -16.75 -5.72
C LYS A 134 11.30 -17.44 -4.54
N ARG A 135 11.72 -17.13 -3.31
CA ARG A 135 11.16 -17.67 -2.07
C ARG A 135 9.85 -17.01 -1.67
N ARG A 136 9.46 -15.93 -2.35
CA ARG A 136 8.26 -15.13 -2.03
C ARG A 136 8.29 -14.56 -0.62
N VAL A 137 9.41 -13.94 -0.24
CA VAL A 137 9.66 -13.42 1.10
C VAL A 137 9.85 -11.91 1.07
N ILE A 138 9.28 -11.21 2.06
CA ILE A 138 9.56 -9.80 2.37
C ILE A 138 10.56 -9.78 3.52
N ARG A 139 11.78 -9.35 3.24
CA ARG A 139 12.88 -9.24 4.22
C ARG A 139 13.47 -7.84 4.16
N CYS A 140 13.76 -7.25 5.33
CA CYS A 140 14.46 -5.97 5.40
C CYS A 140 15.89 -6.08 4.89
N VAL A 141 16.43 -4.98 4.36
CA VAL A 141 17.86 -4.85 4.08
C VAL A 141 18.60 -4.64 5.40
N GLY A 142 19.48 -5.56 5.76
CA GLY A 142 20.18 -5.52 7.05
C GLY A 142 19.28 -5.80 8.24
N CYS A 143 19.46 -5.07 9.34
CA CYS A 143 18.67 -5.26 10.56
C CYS A 143 17.28 -4.63 10.43
N ALA A 144 16.22 -5.43 10.56
CA ALA A 144 14.84 -4.96 10.44
C ALA A 144 14.48 -3.90 11.47
N ARG A 145 14.94 -4.06 12.71
CA ARG A 145 14.72 -3.09 13.80
C ARG A 145 15.27 -1.71 13.45
N ASP A 146 16.50 -1.65 12.93
CA ASP A 146 17.12 -0.39 12.54
C ASP A 146 16.36 0.26 11.39
N ARG A 147 16.02 -0.52 10.34
CA ARG A 147 15.24 -0.04 9.18
C ARG A 147 13.88 0.53 9.56
N PHE A 148 13.19 -0.08 10.51
CA PHE A 148 11.88 0.38 10.98
C PHE A 148 12.00 1.56 11.96
N THR A 149 13.08 1.66 12.72
CA THR A 149 13.36 2.82 13.60
C THR A 149 13.62 4.07 12.78
N GLU A 150 14.31 3.97 11.63
CA GLU A 150 14.54 5.09 10.70
C GLU A 150 13.24 5.66 10.14
N ASP A 151 12.33 4.83 9.69
CA ASP A 151 10.99 5.22 9.22
C ASP A 151 9.98 4.13 9.58
N ALA A 152 9.20 4.38 10.64
CA ALA A 152 8.20 3.44 11.12
C ALA A 152 7.11 3.13 10.09
N LEU A 153 6.90 3.96 9.06
CA LEU A 153 5.98 3.62 7.97
C LEU A 153 6.39 2.34 7.24
N ARG A 154 7.68 1.98 7.27
CA ARG A 154 8.17 0.75 6.61
C ARG A 154 7.49 -0.52 7.15
N ILE A 155 6.96 -0.52 8.40
CA ILE A 155 6.19 -1.65 8.94
C ILE A 155 4.88 -1.85 8.16
N LEU A 156 4.15 -0.77 7.86
CA LEU A 156 2.94 -0.83 7.01
C LEU A 156 3.28 -1.18 5.57
N ARG A 157 4.43 -0.72 5.07
CA ARG A 157 4.92 -1.10 3.73
C ARG A 157 5.19 -2.60 3.64
N ALA A 158 5.74 -3.24 4.71
CA ALA A 158 5.94 -4.68 4.75
C ALA A 158 4.61 -5.43 4.59
N VAL A 159 3.59 -5.07 5.38
CA VAL A 159 2.26 -5.67 5.30
C VAL A 159 1.62 -5.42 3.92
N ARG A 160 1.74 -4.20 3.39
CA ARG A 160 1.25 -3.88 2.05
C ARG A 160 1.93 -4.70 0.96
N PHE A 161 3.26 -4.84 0.97
CA PHE A 161 3.96 -5.66 -0.01
C PHE A 161 3.59 -7.14 0.12
N ALA A 162 3.43 -7.65 1.34
CA ALA A 162 2.91 -8.99 1.55
C ALA A 162 1.53 -9.18 0.87
N ALA A 163 0.64 -8.18 0.96
CA ALA A 163 -0.67 -8.20 0.32
C ALA A 163 -0.61 -8.05 -1.21
N GLN A 164 0.23 -7.14 -1.72
CA GLN A 164 0.33 -6.87 -3.16
C GLN A 164 1.04 -7.99 -3.95
N LEU A 165 1.98 -8.68 -3.32
CA LEU A 165 2.80 -9.70 -3.96
C LEU A 165 2.36 -11.12 -3.61
N ASP A 166 1.46 -11.27 -2.63
CA ASP A 166 1.13 -12.55 -1.98
C ASP A 166 2.37 -13.25 -1.42
N PHE A 167 3.22 -12.49 -0.75
CA PHE A 167 4.45 -12.98 -0.12
C PHE A 167 4.25 -13.14 1.39
N VAL A 168 5.15 -13.91 2.03
CA VAL A 168 5.26 -13.99 3.49
C VAL A 168 6.30 -12.98 3.97
N ILE A 169 6.10 -12.47 5.19
CA ILE A 169 7.13 -11.64 5.83
C ILE A 169 8.05 -12.57 6.61
N GLU A 170 9.37 -12.37 6.47
CA GLU A 170 10.37 -13.12 7.23
C GLU A 170 10.17 -12.97 8.73
N ASP A 171 10.44 -14.00 9.51
CA ASP A 171 10.15 -14.06 10.95
C ASP A 171 10.85 -12.95 11.77
N GLU A 172 12.09 -12.60 11.46
CA GLU A 172 12.81 -11.52 12.14
C GLU A 172 12.20 -10.16 11.78
N THR A 173 11.93 -9.94 10.50
CA THR A 173 11.24 -8.75 9.99
C THR A 173 9.84 -8.63 10.62
N TYR A 174 9.10 -9.73 10.75
CA TYR A 174 7.76 -9.74 11.34
C TYR A 174 7.78 -9.40 12.84
N ARG A 175 8.73 -9.94 13.59
CA ARG A 175 8.90 -9.60 15.03
C ARG A 175 9.26 -8.12 15.22
N ALA A 176 10.13 -7.58 14.37
CA ALA A 176 10.49 -6.17 14.42
C ALA A 176 9.30 -5.24 14.12
N ILE A 177 8.32 -5.66 13.30
CA ILE A 177 7.07 -4.90 13.08
C ILE A 177 6.35 -4.67 14.41
N ALA A 178 6.12 -5.73 15.19
CA ALA A 178 5.41 -5.61 16.47
C ALA A 178 6.18 -4.76 17.49
N GLU A 179 7.51 -4.85 17.50
CA GLU A 179 8.37 -4.06 18.39
C GLU A 179 8.31 -2.56 18.07
N ILE A 180 8.30 -2.20 16.79
CA ILE A 180 8.37 -0.80 16.33
C ILE A 180 6.98 -0.19 16.06
N ALA A 181 5.89 -0.97 16.12
CA ALA A 181 4.53 -0.47 15.92
C ALA A 181 4.20 0.80 16.73
N PRO A 182 4.63 0.98 18.00
CA PRO A 182 4.38 2.21 18.76
C PRO A 182 4.92 3.48 18.10
N ASN A 183 5.99 3.38 17.30
CA ASN A 183 6.60 4.54 16.64
C ASN A 183 5.72 5.11 15.51
N LEU A 184 4.65 4.43 15.10
CA LEU A 184 3.67 4.96 14.14
C LEU A 184 2.97 6.24 14.64
N VAL A 185 2.99 6.54 15.94
CA VAL A 185 2.46 7.80 16.48
C VAL A 185 3.18 9.03 15.89
N HIS A 186 4.42 8.87 15.44
CA HIS A 186 5.22 9.92 14.81
C HIS A 186 5.02 10.00 13.30
N VAL A 187 4.30 9.05 12.69
CA VAL A 187 4.03 9.04 11.25
C VAL A 187 2.72 9.78 10.95
N SER A 188 2.72 10.64 9.93
CA SER A 188 1.52 11.38 9.56
C SER A 188 0.40 10.44 9.08
N ARG A 189 -0.84 10.79 9.42
CA ARG A 189 -2.03 9.98 9.08
C ARG A 189 -2.24 9.84 7.58
N GLU A 190 -1.84 10.84 6.81
CA GLU A 190 -1.87 10.82 5.34
C GLU A 190 -0.96 9.73 4.76
N ARG A 191 0.24 9.55 5.34
CA ARG A 191 1.16 8.48 4.92
C ARG A 191 0.60 7.10 5.28
N ILE A 192 0.10 6.94 6.50
CA ILE A 192 -0.52 5.69 6.98
C ILE A 192 -1.71 5.32 6.07
N GLN A 193 -2.58 6.29 5.79
CA GLN A 193 -3.76 6.12 4.93
C GLN A 193 -3.38 5.63 3.52
N VAL A 194 -2.31 6.16 2.94
CA VAL A 194 -1.85 5.75 1.60
C VAL A 194 -1.42 4.28 1.58
N GLU A 195 -0.68 3.82 2.58
CA GLU A 195 -0.24 2.41 2.65
C GLU A 195 -1.42 1.46 2.88
N LEU A 196 -2.35 1.80 3.80
CA LEU A 196 -3.56 1.01 4.04
C LEU A 196 -4.47 0.96 2.81
N THR A 197 -4.65 2.08 2.11
CA THR A 197 -5.44 2.12 0.87
C THR A 197 -4.82 1.23 -0.21
N LYS A 198 -3.50 1.27 -0.40
CA LYS A 198 -2.80 0.40 -1.34
C LYS A 198 -2.89 -1.08 -0.95
N LEU A 199 -2.92 -1.39 0.35
CA LEU A 199 -3.15 -2.73 0.86
C LEU A 199 -4.57 -3.20 0.51
N LEU A 200 -5.59 -2.41 0.80
CA LEU A 200 -6.98 -2.73 0.50
C LEU A 200 -7.26 -2.85 -1.00
N LEU A 201 -6.56 -2.10 -1.83
CA LEU A 201 -6.63 -2.17 -3.30
C LEU A 201 -5.87 -3.36 -3.90
N SER A 202 -5.12 -4.10 -3.10
CA SER A 202 -4.37 -5.28 -3.57
C SER A 202 -5.30 -6.46 -3.88
N ASP A 203 -4.71 -7.52 -4.43
CA ASP A 203 -5.41 -8.79 -4.69
C ASP A 203 -5.61 -9.61 -3.40
N HIS A 204 -4.87 -9.29 -2.32
CA HIS A 204 -4.91 -9.99 -1.03
C HIS A 204 -5.18 -9.03 0.15
N PRO A 205 -6.32 -8.28 0.12
CA PRO A 205 -6.66 -7.32 1.18
C PRO A 205 -6.90 -7.99 2.54
N GLU A 206 -7.19 -9.29 2.55
CA GLU A 206 -7.33 -10.07 3.79
C GLU A 206 -6.07 -10.04 4.65
N LYS A 207 -4.89 -9.83 4.05
CA LYS A 207 -3.62 -9.71 4.82
C LYS A 207 -3.58 -8.52 5.77
N ILE A 208 -4.59 -7.65 5.76
CA ILE A 208 -4.79 -6.60 6.77
C ILE A 208 -4.91 -7.18 8.20
N TRP A 209 -5.21 -8.48 8.34
CA TRP A 209 -5.20 -9.14 9.65
C TRP A 209 -3.85 -8.99 10.38
N MET A 210 -2.74 -8.87 9.65
CA MET A 210 -1.41 -8.65 10.22
C MET A 210 -1.32 -7.33 10.98
N VAL A 211 -2.12 -6.32 10.60
CA VAL A 211 -2.17 -5.02 11.26
C VAL A 211 -2.69 -5.16 12.70
N GLU A 212 -3.64 -6.07 12.93
CA GLU A 212 -4.11 -6.38 14.28
C GLU A 212 -3.10 -7.25 15.03
N GLU A 213 -2.67 -8.37 14.43
CA GLU A 213 -1.77 -9.32 15.08
C GLU A 213 -0.44 -8.69 15.55
N THR A 214 0.09 -7.74 14.80
CA THR A 214 1.33 -7.03 15.14
C THR A 214 1.12 -5.81 16.04
N GLY A 215 -0.11 -5.53 16.46
CA GLY A 215 -0.46 -4.38 17.29
C GLY A 215 -0.43 -3.02 16.58
N ILE A 216 -0.20 -2.99 15.27
CA ILE A 216 -0.23 -1.77 14.46
C ILE A 216 -1.57 -1.04 14.60
N ALA A 217 -2.69 -1.78 14.65
CA ALA A 217 -4.05 -1.23 14.69
C ALA A 217 -4.23 -0.14 15.75
N SER A 218 -3.64 -0.34 16.93
CA SER A 218 -3.71 0.60 18.06
C SER A 218 -3.11 1.99 17.78
N TYR A 219 -2.25 2.10 16.77
CA TYR A 219 -1.53 3.33 16.43
C TYR A 219 -2.01 3.96 15.12
N VAL A 220 -2.95 3.33 14.40
CA VAL A 220 -3.45 3.80 13.09
C VAL A 220 -4.38 4.99 13.23
N ALA A 221 -5.50 4.83 13.93
CA ALA A 221 -6.47 5.88 14.20
C ALA A 221 -7.39 5.49 15.36
N PRO A 222 -7.99 6.45 16.08
CA PRO A 222 -9.04 6.14 17.06
C PRO A 222 -10.18 5.35 16.43
N GLY A 223 -10.59 4.27 17.08
CA GLY A 223 -11.63 3.37 16.61
C GLY A 223 -11.20 2.35 15.55
N PHE A 224 -9.92 2.34 15.16
CA PHE A 224 -9.43 1.37 14.16
C PHE A 224 -9.35 -0.07 14.70
N PRO A 225 -8.91 -0.34 15.95
CA PRO A 225 -8.95 -1.69 16.54
C PRO A 225 -10.36 -2.29 16.61
N GLU A 226 -11.39 -1.47 16.85
CA GLU A 226 -12.78 -1.93 16.94
C GLU A 226 -13.30 -2.57 15.66
N VAL A 227 -12.66 -2.30 14.50
CA VAL A 227 -12.98 -2.96 13.23
C VAL A 227 -12.71 -4.46 13.33
N PHE A 228 -11.56 -4.84 13.87
CA PHE A 228 -11.14 -6.23 14.03
C PHE A 228 -11.99 -6.94 15.10
N GLU A 229 -12.27 -6.27 16.22
CA GLU A 229 -13.13 -6.80 17.26
C GLU A 229 -14.53 -7.13 16.76
N ARG A 230 -15.10 -6.28 15.89
CA ARG A 230 -16.41 -6.53 15.30
C ARG A 230 -16.41 -7.69 14.32
N GLU A 231 -15.40 -7.77 13.46
CA GLU A 231 -15.25 -8.90 12.56
C GLU A 231 -15.16 -10.22 13.32
N LEU A 232 -14.44 -10.26 14.44
CA LEU A 232 -14.38 -11.43 15.29
C LEU A 232 -15.75 -11.81 15.85
N ARG A 233 -16.49 -10.84 16.40
CA ARG A 233 -17.85 -11.09 16.97
C ARG A 233 -18.85 -11.59 15.92
N GLU A 234 -18.81 -11.06 14.70
CA GLU A 234 -19.72 -11.46 13.62
C GLU A 234 -19.41 -12.85 13.07
N ASN A 235 -18.19 -13.35 13.30
CA ASN A 235 -17.72 -14.65 12.79
C ASN A 235 -17.42 -15.66 13.90
N GLU A 236 -17.76 -15.38 15.16
CA GLU A 236 -17.59 -16.34 16.28
C GLU A 236 -18.50 -17.56 16.10
N PRO A 237 -17.96 -18.78 16.20
CA PRO A 237 -18.78 -19.98 16.25
C PRO A 237 -19.51 -20.06 17.60
N GLU A 238 -20.78 -20.48 17.61
CA GLU A 238 -21.69 -20.51 18.77
C GLU A 238 -21.21 -21.37 19.98
N SER A 239 -20.00 -21.95 19.96
CA SER A 239 -19.45 -22.76 21.07
C SER A 239 -17.91 -22.80 21.10
N GLY A 240 -17.28 -22.22 22.12
CA GLY A 240 -15.83 -22.33 22.33
C GLY A 240 -15.35 -22.02 23.77
N SER A 241 -14.31 -22.71 24.27
CA SER A 241 -13.66 -22.46 25.55
C SER A 241 -12.49 -21.48 25.44
N MET A 242 -12.22 -20.67 26.47
CA MET A 242 -11.25 -19.54 26.49
C MET A 242 -9.82 -19.83 26.01
N MET A 243 -9.32 -21.06 26.01
CA MET A 243 -7.97 -21.37 25.49
C MET A 243 -7.92 -21.63 23.98
N GLN A 244 -9.06 -21.89 23.35
CA GLN A 244 -9.21 -22.03 21.93
C GLN A 244 -9.36 -20.68 21.22
N GLU A 245 -9.76 -19.61 21.95
CA GLU A 245 -10.07 -18.28 21.43
C GLU A 245 -8.93 -17.63 20.63
N LYS A 246 -7.73 -17.47 21.19
CA LYS A 246 -6.64 -16.77 20.47
C LYS A 246 -6.15 -17.47 19.20
N ARG A 247 -6.26 -18.79 19.13
CA ARG A 247 -5.89 -19.55 17.92
C ARG A 247 -6.97 -19.46 16.85
N ASN A 248 -8.22 -19.31 17.28
CA ASN A 248 -9.36 -19.15 16.42
C ASN A 248 -9.43 -17.75 15.82
N ASP A 249 -9.18 -16.69 16.59
CA ASP A 249 -9.22 -15.29 16.18
C ASP A 249 -8.32 -15.02 14.98
N ARG A 250 -7.08 -15.50 15.01
CA ARG A 250 -6.14 -15.36 13.90
C ARG A 250 -6.66 -16.02 12.61
N GLU A 251 -7.19 -17.23 12.71
CA GLU A 251 -7.73 -17.96 11.54
C GLU A 251 -9.01 -17.30 11.01
N ILE A 252 -9.87 -16.76 11.88
CA ILE A 252 -11.04 -15.98 11.52
C ILE A 252 -10.60 -14.74 10.76
N LEU A 253 -9.72 -13.91 11.34
CA LEU A 253 -9.25 -12.66 10.72
C LEU A 253 -8.57 -12.88 9.35
N LYS A 254 -7.86 -14.00 9.14
CA LYS A 254 -7.27 -14.35 7.86
C LYS A 254 -8.30 -14.54 6.73
N THR A 255 -9.55 -14.76 7.07
CA THR A 255 -10.61 -15.03 6.09
C THR A 255 -11.61 -13.90 5.94
N CYS A 256 -11.77 -13.04 6.96
CA CYS A 256 -12.80 -12.00 7.02
C CYS A 256 -12.85 -11.07 5.81
N TRP A 257 -11.70 -10.72 5.24
CA TRP A 257 -11.65 -9.76 4.13
C TRP A 257 -11.28 -10.36 2.78
N LYS A 258 -11.29 -11.69 2.62
CA LYS A 258 -11.02 -12.34 1.32
C LYS A 258 -11.96 -11.84 0.22
N GLY A 259 -13.24 -11.66 0.55
CA GLY A 259 -14.24 -11.16 -0.38
C GLY A 259 -14.00 -9.73 -0.85
N VAL A 260 -13.26 -8.91 -0.09
CA VAL A 260 -12.99 -7.51 -0.45
C VAL A 260 -12.26 -7.39 -1.78
N SER A 261 -11.45 -8.37 -2.18
CA SER A 261 -10.77 -8.39 -3.49
C SER A 261 -11.75 -8.47 -4.66
N SER A 262 -12.96 -9.01 -4.46
CA SER A 262 -14.00 -9.11 -5.49
C SER A 262 -14.76 -7.81 -5.76
N LEU A 263 -14.65 -6.83 -4.85
CA LEU A 263 -15.25 -5.50 -5.04
C LEU A 263 -14.52 -4.74 -6.14
N THR A 264 -15.18 -3.77 -6.74
CA THR A 264 -14.52 -2.84 -7.67
C THR A 264 -13.20 -2.33 -7.08
N ALA A 265 -12.12 -2.35 -7.89
CA ALA A 265 -10.78 -1.88 -7.48
C ALA A 265 -10.75 -0.35 -7.36
N ASP A 266 -11.58 0.18 -6.49
CA ASP A 266 -11.80 1.59 -6.20
C ASP A 266 -11.65 1.83 -4.70
N LYS A 267 -11.13 2.99 -4.35
CA LYS A 267 -10.83 3.39 -2.97
C LYS A 267 -12.05 3.30 -2.07
N SER A 268 -13.19 3.86 -2.50
CA SER A 268 -14.41 3.90 -1.68
C SER A 268 -15.00 2.50 -1.45
N HIS A 269 -15.03 1.65 -2.52
CA HIS A 269 -15.55 0.28 -2.42
C HIS A 269 -14.70 -0.58 -1.47
N ARG A 270 -13.37 -0.49 -1.59
CA ARG A 270 -12.46 -1.28 -0.76
C ARG A 270 -12.49 -0.87 0.71
N TRP A 271 -12.55 0.44 1.00
CA TRP A 271 -12.75 0.94 2.36
C TRP A 271 -14.13 0.58 2.92
N ALA A 272 -15.19 0.65 2.12
CA ALA A 272 -16.52 0.20 2.54
C ALA A 272 -16.55 -1.30 2.86
N GLY A 273 -15.89 -2.13 2.03
CA GLY A 273 -15.74 -3.56 2.29
C GLY A 273 -14.99 -3.87 3.57
N PHE A 274 -13.92 -3.14 3.87
CA PHE A 274 -13.17 -3.28 5.12
C PHE A 274 -14.00 -2.88 6.35
N LEU A 275 -14.81 -1.81 6.24
CA LEU A 275 -15.56 -1.22 7.35
C LEU A 275 -17.03 -1.70 7.41
N ARG A 276 -17.44 -2.73 6.65
CA ARG A 276 -18.85 -3.09 6.41
C ARG A 276 -19.66 -3.38 7.67
N HIS A 277 -19.02 -3.89 8.72
CA HIS A 277 -19.68 -4.17 10.00
C HIS A 277 -19.62 -3.00 10.99
N MET A 278 -18.97 -1.89 10.64
CA MET A 278 -18.96 -0.67 11.43
C MET A 278 -20.23 0.15 11.19
N LYS A 279 -20.76 0.81 12.24
CA LYS A 279 -21.82 1.81 12.03
C LYS A 279 -21.30 2.95 11.11
N PRO A 280 -22.12 3.50 10.21
CA PRO A 280 -21.66 4.54 9.26
C PRO A 280 -20.98 5.73 9.92
N GLU A 281 -21.46 6.17 11.08
CA GLU A 281 -20.90 7.30 11.84
C GLU A 281 -19.53 6.97 12.46
N GLU A 282 -19.31 5.72 12.86
CA GLU A 282 -18.04 5.24 13.41
C GLU A 282 -17.02 5.10 12.27
N ALA A 283 -17.43 4.52 11.14
CA ALA A 283 -16.62 4.46 9.93
C ALA A 283 -16.14 5.85 9.50
N VAL A 284 -17.04 6.86 9.49
CA VAL A 284 -16.67 8.25 9.19
C VAL A 284 -15.63 8.79 10.16
N LYS A 285 -15.72 8.49 11.46
CA LYS A 285 -14.70 8.94 12.44
C LYS A 285 -13.33 8.32 12.15
N ILE A 286 -13.26 7.03 11.84
CA ILE A 286 -12.02 6.33 11.48
C ILE A 286 -11.41 6.97 10.23
N LEU A 287 -12.20 7.13 9.15
CA LEU A 287 -11.73 7.67 7.88
C LEU A 287 -11.24 9.12 8.00
N ARG A 288 -11.94 9.96 8.80
CA ARG A 288 -11.49 11.32 9.13
C ARG A 288 -10.19 11.31 9.95
N GLY A 289 -10.11 10.40 10.93
CA GLY A 289 -8.88 10.20 11.71
C GLY A 289 -7.67 9.85 10.84
N LEU A 290 -7.90 9.12 9.76
CA LEU A 290 -6.91 8.76 8.73
C LEU A 290 -6.70 9.85 7.67
N LYS A 291 -7.43 10.96 7.71
CA LYS A 291 -7.33 12.06 6.73
C LYS A 291 -7.67 11.66 5.29
N LEU A 292 -8.64 10.76 5.11
CA LEU A 292 -9.19 10.52 3.78
C LEU A 292 -9.93 11.76 3.26
N ASP A 293 -10.06 11.84 1.94
CA ASP A 293 -10.83 12.91 1.28
C ASP A 293 -12.34 12.79 1.54
N ASN A 294 -13.05 13.92 1.48
CA ASN A 294 -14.48 14.01 1.79
C ASN A 294 -15.34 13.15 0.84
N ASP A 295 -14.95 13.02 -0.41
CA ASP A 295 -15.70 12.24 -1.41
C ASP A 295 -15.64 10.76 -1.05
N THR A 296 -14.45 10.23 -0.72
CA THR A 296 -14.30 8.86 -0.23
C THR A 296 -15.11 8.64 1.05
N ILE A 297 -15.02 9.54 2.04
CA ILE A 297 -15.76 9.44 3.30
C ILE A 297 -17.28 9.43 3.06
N GLY A 298 -17.77 10.32 2.20
CA GLY A 298 -19.19 10.40 1.85
C GLY A 298 -19.68 9.15 1.13
N ASN A 299 -18.90 8.63 0.18
CA ASN A 299 -19.21 7.42 -0.55
C ASN A 299 -19.27 6.21 0.38
N VAL A 300 -18.26 6.00 1.22
CA VAL A 300 -18.24 4.89 2.19
C VAL A 300 -19.45 4.98 3.13
N LYS A 301 -19.73 6.16 3.71
CA LYS A 301 -20.88 6.35 4.59
C LYS A 301 -22.18 5.92 3.92
N ASN A 302 -22.42 6.38 2.70
CA ASN A 302 -23.66 6.12 1.98
C ASN A 302 -23.76 4.65 1.55
N MET A 303 -22.66 4.03 1.13
CA MET A 303 -22.62 2.58 0.86
C MET A 303 -22.97 1.77 2.11
N LEU A 304 -22.40 2.10 3.27
CA LEU A 304 -22.69 1.43 4.53
C LEU A 304 -24.13 1.63 4.98
N ASN A 305 -24.71 2.82 4.80
CA ASN A 305 -26.13 3.07 5.11
C ASN A 305 -27.04 2.14 4.30
N VAL A 306 -26.82 2.03 2.98
CA VAL A 306 -27.62 1.15 2.12
C VAL A 306 -27.33 -0.32 2.42
N PHE A 307 -26.06 -0.67 2.69
CA PHE A 307 -25.69 -2.02 3.06
C PHE A 307 -26.39 -2.52 4.34
N GLN A 308 -26.47 -1.67 5.39
CA GLN A 308 -27.09 -2.05 6.67
C GLN A 308 -28.62 -2.00 6.63
N THR A 309 -29.19 -1.19 5.76
CA THR A 309 -30.65 -1.08 5.54
C THR A 309 -30.95 -1.19 4.03
N PRO A 310 -30.75 -2.37 3.43
CA PRO A 310 -30.96 -2.55 2.00
C PRO A 310 -32.48 -2.42 1.66
N PRO A 311 -32.81 -1.96 0.46
CA PRO A 311 -34.18 -2.06 -0.02
C PRO A 311 -34.57 -3.52 -0.23
N GLY A 312 -35.84 -3.84 -0.07
CA GLY A 312 -36.39 -5.09 -0.54
C GLY A 312 -36.38 -5.18 -2.08
N ALA A 313 -36.71 -6.38 -2.62
CA ALA A 313 -36.89 -6.59 -4.05
C ALA A 313 -38.20 -5.94 -4.52
N ASP A 314 -38.32 -4.62 -4.42
CA ASP A 314 -39.47 -3.81 -4.79
C ASP A 314 -39.02 -2.50 -5.44
N LYS A 315 -39.67 -2.15 -6.58
CA LYS A 315 -39.31 -0.94 -7.34
C LYS A 315 -39.47 0.37 -6.55
N ILE A 316 -40.43 0.43 -5.63
CA ILE A 316 -40.70 1.64 -4.84
C ILE A 316 -39.59 1.81 -3.79
N GLU A 317 -39.19 0.73 -3.13
CA GLU A 317 -38.10 0.75 -2.14
C GLU A 317 -36.77 1.08 -2.79
N ILE A 318 -36.47 0.49 -3.96
CA ILE A 318 -35.26 0.80 -4.72
C ILE A 318 -35.23 2.27 -5.14
N ARG A 319 -36.36 2.86 -5.62
CA ARG A 319 -36.44 4.30 -5.96
C ARG A 319 -36.25 5.18 -4.71
N ARG A 320 -36.78 4.77 -3.56
CA ARG A 320 -36.55 5.49 -2.28
C ARG A 320 -35.07 5.43 -1.86
N ALA A 321 -34.40 4.32 -2.05
CA ALA A 321 -32.95 4.23 -1.79
C ALA A 321 -32.18 5.16 -2.73
N LEU A 322 -32.45 5.10 -4.05
CA LEU A 322 -31.81 5.93 -5.08
C LEU A 322 -32.09 7.42 -4.92
N SER A 323 -33.18 7.83 -4.26
CA SER A 323 -33.41 9.25 -3.95
C SER A 323 -32.49 9.82 -2.87
N LYS A 324 -31.78 8.96 -2.12
CA LYS A 324 -30.89 9.33 -1.01
C LYS A 324 -29.41 9.19 -1.33
N VAL A 325 -29.09 8.35 -2.33
CA VAL A 325 -27.70 8.01 -2.70
C VAL A 325 -27.53 8.02 -4.21
N THR A 326 -26.30 8.16 -4.69
CA THR A 326 -26.00 8.04 -6.11
C THR A 326 -26.07 6.58 -6.57
N GLU A 327 -26.24 6.37 -7.87
CA GLU A 327 -26.16 5.04 -8.50
C GLU A 327 -24.85 4.31 -8.12
N TYR A 328 -23.71 5.02 -8.16
CA TYR A 328 -22.41 4.51 -7.75
C TYR A 328 -22.42 3.96 -6.32
N GLN A 329 -23.00 4.71 -5.38
CA GLN A 329 -23.07 4.32 -3.97
C GLN A 329 -24.05 3.14 -3.76
N PHE A 330 -25.17 3.13 -4.48
CA PHE A 330 -26.14 2.04 -4.46
C PHE A 330 -25.51 0.74 -4.96
N LEU A 331 -24.89 0.77 -6.14
CA LEU A 331 -24.23 -0.40 -6.72
C LEU A 331 -23.08 -0.91 -5.85
N GLY A 332 -22.32 0.00 -5.24
CA GLY A 332 -21.30 -0.36 -4.26
C GLY A 332 -21.88 -1.11 -3.07
N ALA A 333 -22.98 -0.64 -2.49
CA ALA A 333 -23.68 -1.35 -1.41
C ALA A 333 -24.19 -2.73 -1.83
N MET A 334 -24.68 -2.87 -3.06
CA MET A 334 -25.11 -4.17 -3.60
C MET A 334 -23.92 -5.14 -3.79
N GLN A 335 -22.73 -4.62 -4.17
CA GLN A 335 -21.51 -5.44 -4.20
C GLN A 335 -21.14 -5.95 -2.79
N LEU A 336 -21.25 -5.12 -1.76
CA LEU A 336 -21.02 -5.53 -0.36
C LEU A 336 -22.00 -6.62 0.05
N LYS A 337 -23.29 -6.46 -0.24
CA LYS A 337 -24.32 -7.46 0.04
C LYS A 337 -24.08 -8.79 -0.67
N LYS A 338 -23.67 -8.71 -1.94
CA LYS A 338 -23.30 -9.91 -2.71
C LYS A 338 -22.08 -10.62 -2.11
N MET A 339 -21.09 -9.85 -1.65
CA MET A 339 -19.89 -10.38 -0.99
C MET A 339 -20.25 -11.14 0.30
N ASP A 340 -21.23 -10.64 1.06
CA ASP A 340 -21.73 -11.29 2.29
C ASP A 340 -22.77 -12.41 2.00
N GLY A 341 -23.03 -12.71 0.71
CA GLY A 341 -23.88 -13.84 0.32
C GLY A 341 -25.38 -13.57 0.33
N ASP A 342 -25.82 -12.31 0.33
CA ASP A 342 -27.25 -11.95 0.29
C ASP A 342 -27.88 -12.41 -1.03
N GLN A 343 -28.84 -13.32 -0.95
CA GLN A 343 -29.49 -13.98 -2.08
C GLN A 343 -30.48 -13.06 -2.82
N ASN A 344 -30.88 -11.94 -2.24
CA ASN A 344 -31.85 -11.01 -2.86
C ASN A 344 -31.18 -10.05 -3.86
N VAL A 345 -29.85 -9.92 -3.81
CA VAL A 345 -29.10 -8.95 -4.63
C VAL A 345 -29.36 -9.12 -6.14
N PRO A 346 -29.40 -10.33 -6.73
CA PRO A 346 -29.69 -10.49 -8.16
C PRO A 346 -31.04 -9.92 -8.56
N GLU A 347 -32.08 -10.15 -7.75
CA GLU A 347 -33.42 -9.62 -8.00
C GLU A 347 -33.48 -8.10 -7.86
N ILE A 348 -32.86 -7.56 -6.81
CA ILE A 348 -32.75 -6.09 -6.61
C ILE A 348 -32.06 -5.43 -7.80
N LEU A 349 -30.94 -6.00 -8.28
CA LEU A 349 -30.23 -5.47 -9.45
C LEU A 349 -31.03 -5.59 -10.75
N HIS A 350 -31.79 -6.66 -10.95
CA HIS A 350 -32.68 -6.80 -12.09
C HIS A 350 -33.75 -5.69 -12.09
N LEU A 351 -34.44 -5.49 -10.96
CA LEU A 351 -35.43 -4.43 -10.80
C LEU A 351 -34.82 -3.02 -10.93
N PHE A 352 -33.57 -2.84 -10.47
CA PHE A 352 -32.83 -1.58 -10.65
C PHE A 352 -32.63 -1.26 -12.13
N GLU A 353 -32.23 -2.23 -12.97
CA GLU A 353 -32.07 -2.01 -14.40
C GLU A 353 -33.41 -1.69 -15.12
N GLU A 354 -34.55 -2.24 -14.64
CA GLU A 354 -35.85 -1.91 -15.18
C GLU A 354 -36.37 -0.51 -14.84
N ILE A 355 -35.83 0.13 -13.81
CA ILE A 355 -36.27 1.48 -13.36
C ILE A 355 -35.29 2.59 -13.74
N ARG A 356 -34.12 2.22 -14.25
CA ARG A 356 -33.08 3.12 -14.76
C ARG A 356 -33.45 3.66 -16.15
#